data_0fbb0209828bd27192b8ee4533415a83
#
_entry.id   0fbb0209828bd27192b8ee4533415a83
#
_cell.length_a   1.000
_cell.length_b   1.000
_cell.length_c   1.000
_cell.angle_alpha   90.00
_cell.angle_beta   90.00
_cell.angle_gamma   90.00
#
_symmetry.space_group_name_H-M   'P 1'
#
loop_
_entity.id
_entity.type
_entity.pdbx_description
1 polymer ?
#
loop_
_entity_poly.entity_id
_entity_poly.type
_entity_poly.pdbx_seq_one_letter_code
_entity_poly.pdbx_strand_id
1 'polypeptide(L)'
;SRDELLRNRSLNSLQNTDIKNTTYSLVHSFSHMLMKQLAFESGFSVSELTEKIYFIEEEKKIALLIHTPSGDSQCSMGGLSDLADSNKLEGIIKRGLNQNLSCSNDPLCIDSEGQGTSSLSHAACFGCLMLPEICCEIRPIKNSYLDRNLLIDIDQENIQSFFK
;
A
#
# COMPACT_ATOMS: atom_id res chain seq x y z
N SER A 1 0.27 7.72 22.44
CA SER A 1 -0.55 7.76 21.22
C SER A 1 0.27 7.20 20.05
N ARG A 2 -0.38 6.79 18.98
CA ARG A 2 0.23 6.25 17.75
C ARG A 2 1.25 7.22 17.14
N ASP A 3 0.93 8.50 17.14
CA ASP A 3 1.83 9.57 16.73
C ASP A 3 3.09 9.66 17.60
N GLU A 4 2.99 9.29 18.84
CA GLU A 4 4.10 9.27 19.78
C GLU A 4 5.04 8.09 19.51
N LEU A 5 4.52 6.93 19.14
CA LEU A 5 5.31 5.76 18.71
C LEU A 5 6.01 6.03 17.38
N LEU A 6 5.33 6.64 16.43
CA LEU A 6 5.91 7.05 15.15
C LEU A 6 6.98 8.15 15.36
N ARG A 7 6.72 9.11 16.25
CA ARG A 7 7.69 10.16 16.63
C ARG A 7 8.90 9.60 17.35
N ASN A 8 8.73 8.72 18.32
CA ASN A 8 9.84 8.23 19.15
C ASN A 8 10.83 7.33 18.39
N ARG A 9 10.39 6.67 17.33
CA ARG A 9 11.29 5.90 16.44
C ARG A 9 12.04 6.77 15.44
N SER A 10 11.44 7.90 15.06
CA SER A 10 11.98 8.81 14.05
C SER A 10 12.86 9.93 14.62
N LEU A 11 12.73 10.27 15.90
CA LEU A 11 13.37 11.43 16.51
C LEU A 11 14.91 11.41 16.55
N ASN A 12 15.56 10.28 16.33
CA ASN A 12 17.02 10.21 16.35
C ASN A 12 17.72 10.49 15.01
N SER A 13 16.98 10.77 13.92
CA SER A 13 17.59 11.01 12.59
C SER A 13 16.84 11.97 11.66
N LEU A 14 15.84 12.72 12.11
CA LEU A 14 14.83 13.26 11.21
C LEU A 14 14.63 14.76 11.35
N GLN A 15 15.29 15.50 10.50
CA GLN A 15 14.92 16.87 10.15
C GLN A 15 14.24 16.87 8.78
N ASN A 16 13.00 17.34 8.68
CA ASN A 16 12.23 17.58 7.44
C ASN A 16 11.92 16.37 6.51
N THR A 17 12.46 15.19 6.78
CA THR A 17 12.24 13.96 6.00
C THR A 17 11.00 13.19 6.45
N ASP A 18 10.47 13.49 7.61
CA ASP A 18 9.50 12.63 8.30
C ASP A 18 8.11 12.63 7.68
N ILE A 19 7.61 13.80 7.31
CA ILE A 19 6.29 13.91 6.68
C ILE A 19 6.31 13.21 5.32
N LYS A 20 7.42 13.36 4.58
CA LYS A 20 7.61 12.65 3.30
C LYS A 20 7.64 11.13 3.51
N ASN A 21 8.30 10.66 4.56
CA ASN A 21 8.42 9.24 4.86
C ASN A 21 7.07 8.63 5.29
N THR A 22 6.30 9.32 6.13
CA THR A 22 4.97 8.84 6.56
C THR A 22 3.99 8.81 5.39
N THR A 23 3.96 9.88 4.59
CA THR A 23 3.11 9.94 3.39
C THR A 23 3.50 8.86 2.39
N TYR A 24 4.80 8.63 2.23
CA TYR A 24 5.31 7.58 1.38
C TYR A 24 4.88 6.19 1.88
N SER A 25 5.05 5.92 3.17
CA SER A 25 4.64 4.66 3.79
C SER A 25 3.14 4.42 3.67
N LEU A 26 2.33 5.47 3.82
CA LEU A 26 0.88 5.40 3.61
C LEU A 26 0.56 5.00 2.16
N VAL A 27 1.12 5.70 1.18
CA VAL A 27 0.84 5.42 -0.24
C VAL A 27 1.37 4.05 -0.65
N HIS A 28 2.53 3.64 -0.16
CA HIS A 28 3.11 2.33 -0.43
C HIS A 28 2.26 1.21 0.21
N SER A 29 1.82 1.38 1.46
CA SER A 29 0.89 0.45 2.11
C SER A 29 -0.44 0.36 1.38
N PHE A 30 -0.96 1.50 0.93
CA PHE A 30 -2.18 1.57 0.11
C PHE A 30 -2.00 0.86 -1.24
N SER A 31 -0.86 1.06 -1.90
CA SER A 31 -0.54 0.38 -3.15
C SER A 31 -0.54 -1.13 -3.01
N HIS A 32 0.13 -1.65 -1.99
CA HIS A 32 0.18 -3.09 -1.73
C HIS A 32 -1.21 -3.67 -1.41
N MET A 33 -2.00 -2.98 -0.60
CA MET A 33 -3.39 -3.35 -0.34
C MET A 33 -4.19 -3.41 -1.63
N LEU A 34 -4.08 -2.36 -2.47
CA LEU A 34 -4.81 -2.27 -3.72
C LEU A 34 -4.38 -3.33 -4.73
N MET A 35 -3.07 -3.61 -4.84
CA MET A 35 -2.55 -4.67 -5.71
C MET A 35 -3.10 -6.05 -5.33
N LYS A 36 -3.15 -6.39 -4.03
CA LYS A 36 -3.77 -7.64 -3.56
C LYS A 36 -5.24 -7.72 -3.95
N GLN A 37 -5.98 -6.63 -3.76
CA GLN A 37 -7.40 -6.61 -4.07
C GLN A 37 -7.65 -6.67 -5.58
N LEU A 38 -6.87 -5.96 -6.38
CA LEU A 38 -6.94 -6.02 -7.84
C LEU A 38 -6.60 -7.42 -8.36
N ALA A 39 -5.56 -8.05 -7.84
CA ALA A 39 -5.21 -9.42 -8.19
C ALA A 39 -6.36 -10.39 -7.89
N PHE A 40 -6.99 -10.26 -6.73
CA PHE A 40 -8.14 -11.07 -6.33
C PHE A 40 -9.34 -10.88 -7.28
N GLU A 41 -9.66 -9.64 -7.64
CA GLU A 41 -10.82 -9.30 -8.49
C GLU A 41 -10.59 -9.65 -9.98
N SER A 42 -9.37 -9.51 -10.45
CA SER A 42 -9.02 -9.74 -11.86
C SER A 42 -8.63 -11.19 -12.17
N GLY A 43 -8.27 -11.97 -11.12
CA GLY A 43 -7.73 -13.32 -11.29
C GLY A 43 -6.24 -13.33 -11.66
N PHE A 44 -5.56 -12.18 -11.69
CA PHE A 44 -4.11 -12.12 -11.86
C PHE A 44 -3.39 -12.69 -10.62
N SER A 45 -2.22 -13.27 -10.84
CA SER A 45 -1.29 -13.45 -9.74
C SER A 45 -0.76 -12.09 -9.28
N VAL A 46 -0.62 -11.90 -7.98
CA VAL A 46 -0.01 -10.67 -7.46
C VAL A 46 1.37 -10.41 -8.07
N SER A 47 2.14 -11.46 -8.37
CA SER A 47 3.46 -11.37 -9.01
C SER A 47 3.44 -10.88 -10.46
N GLU A 48 2.27 -10.82 -11.09
CA GLU A 48 2.07 -10.25 -12.42
C GLU A 48 1.79 -8.75 -12.39
N LEU A 49 1.63 -8.17 -11.20
CA LEU A 49 1.41 -6.75 -11.01
C LEU A 49 2.69 -6.08 -10.51
N THR A 50 2.90 -4.86 -10.95
CA THR A 50 4.01 -4.01 -10.50
C THR A 50 3.48 -2.62 -10.22
N GLU A 51 4.01 -2.00 -9.18
CA GLU A 51 3.68 -0.62 -8.82
C GLU A 51 4.76 0.37 -9.25
N LYS A 52 4.32 1.62 -9.45
CA LYS A 52 5.18 2.81 -9.50
C LYS A 52 4.55 3.95 -8.74
N ILE A 53 5.32 4.56 -7.86
CA ILE A 53 4.88 5.70 -7.05
C ILE A 53 5.65 6.95 -7.51
N TYR A 54 4.90 7.98 -7.89
CA TYR A 54 5.44 9.25 -8.36
C TYR A 54 5.14 10.36 -7.37
N PHE A 55 6.17 11.07 -6.95
CA PHE A 55 6.03 12.28 -6.15
C PHE A 55 6.21 13.51 -7.03
N ILE A 56 5.19 14.34 -7.12
CA ILE A 56 5.20 15.61 -7.84
C ILE A 56 5.33 16.71 -6.79
N GLU A 57 6.56 17.00 -6.38
CA GLU A 57 6.84 17.92 -5.26
C GLU A 57 6.29 19.32 -5.47
N GLU A 58 6.37 19.83 -6.70
CA GLU A 58 5.90 21.16 -7.07
C GLU A 58 4.39 21.33 -6.86
N GLU A 59 3.63 20.28 -7.12
CA GLU A 59 2.17 20.29 -7.01
C GLU A 59 1.67 19.69 -5.69
N LYS A 60 2.58 19.17 -4.84
CA LYS A 60 2.25 18.39 -3.63
C LYS A 60 1.29 17.24 -3.92
N LYS A 61 1.47 16.58 -5.06
CA LYS A 61 0.66 15.45 -5.49
C LYS A 61 1.47 14.16 -5.50
N ILE A 62 0.76 13.06 -5.32
CA ILE A 62 1.30 11.72 -5.46
C ILE A 62 0.45 10.99 -6.48
N ALA A 63 1.09 10.27 -7.40
CA ALA A 63 0.42 9.40 -8.34
C ALA A 63 0.91 7.96 -8.14
N LEU A 64 -0.02 7.03 -8.21
CA LEU A 64 0.23 5.60 -8.15
C LEU A 64 -0.15 4.99 -9.49
N LEU A 65 0.78 4.25 -10.09
CA LEU A 65 0.55 3.42 -11.27
C LEU A 65 0.68 1.95 -10.88
N ILE A 66 -0.35 1.16 -11.14
CA ILE A 66 -0.30 -0.31 -11.06
C ILE A 66 -0.45 -0.85 -12.47
N HIS A 67 0.47 -1.69 -12.88
CA HIS A 67 0.49 -2.26 -14.24
C HIS A 67 1.06 -3.68 -14.28
N THR A 68 0.82 -4.37 -15.38
CA THR A 68 1.45 -5.65 -15.71
C THR A 68 2.72 -5.39 -16.51
N PRO A 69 3.90 -5.87 -16.09
CA PRO A 69 5.16 -5.59 -16.79
C PRO A 69 5.31 -6.33 -18.12
N SER A 70 4.64 -7.47 -18.31
CA SER A 70 4.69 -8.24 -19.56
C SER A 70 3.37 -8.18 -20.30
N GLY A 71 3.41 -7.76 -21.57
CA GLY A 71 2.25 -7.79 -22.47
C GLY A 71 1.82 -9.19 -22.91
N ASP A 72 2.62 -10.22 -22.57
CA ASP A 72 2.41 -11.62 -22.99
C ASP A 72 1.63 -12.46 -21.96
N SER A 73 1.16 -11.84 -20.86
CA SER A 73 0.27 -12.54 -19.93
C SER A 73 -1.00 -12.92 -20.69
N GLN A 74 -1.24 -14.21 -20.85
CA GLN A 74 -2.38 -14.79 -21.60
C GLN A 74 -3.74 -14.46 -20.96
N CYS A 75 -3.76 -13.71 -19.88
CA CYS A 75 -4.97 -13.19 -19.25
C CYS A 75 -5.36 -11.88 -19.93
N SER A 76 -6.56 -11.82 -20.44
CA SER A 76 -7.17 -10.76 -21.24
C SER A 76 -6.66 -9.36 -20.87
N MET A 77 -6.11 -8.66 -21.85
CA MET A 77 -5.60 -7.28 -21.69
C MET A 77 -6.62 -6.27 -21.18
N GLY A 78 -7.89 -6.66 -21.01
CA GLY A 78 -8.97 -5.83 -20.50
C GLY A 78 -9.18 -5.94 -18.99
N GLY A 79 -8.77 -7.04 -18.35
CA GLY A 79 -9.19 -7.33 -16.98
C GLY A 79 -8.80 -6.26 -15.95
N LEU A 80 -7.57 -5.75 -16.01
CA LEU A 80 -7.12 -4.71 -15.06
C LEU A 80 -7.70 -3.35 -15.40
N SER A 81 -7.77 -2.97 -16.68
CA SER A 81 -8.33 -1.68 -17.12
C SER A 81 -9.84 -1.60 -16.88
N ASP A 82 -10.56 -2.70 -16.97
CA ASP A 82 -11.99 -2.75 -16.66
C ASP A 82 -12.28 -2.47 -15.18
N LEU A 83 -11.34 -2.78 -14.29
CA LEU A 83 -11.45 -2.48 -12.86
C LEU A 83 -11.13 -1.00 -12.54
N ALA A 84 -10.56 -0.25 -13.48
CA ALA A 84 -10.27 1.16 -13.33
C ALA A 84 -11.51 2.07 -13.49
N ASP A 85 -12.67 1.52 -13.89
CA ASP A 85 -13.93 2.26 -13.82
C ASP A 85 -14.16 2.77 -12.39
N SER A 86 -14.51 4.07 -12.27
CA SER A 86 -14.58 4.76 -10.97
C SER A 86 -15.52 4.07 -9.97
N ASN A 87 -16.65 3.54 -10.45
CA ASN A 87 -17.62 2.87 -9.57
C ASN A 87 -17.09 1.52 -9.06
N LYS A 88 -16.40 0.77 -9.93
CA LYS A 88 -15.78 -0.50 -9.56
C LYS A 88 -14.60 -0.28 -8.64
N LEU A 89 -13.72 0.67 -8.97
CA LEU A 89 -12.51 0.97 -8.22
C LEU A 89 -12.82 1.44 -6.80
N GLU A 90 -13.82 2.30 -6.60
CA GLU A 90 -14.28 2.69 -5.26
C GLU A 90 -14.65 1.47 -4.41
N GLY A 91 -15.43 0.55 -4.98
CA GLY A 91 -15.83 -0.69 -4.28
C GLY A 91 -14.63 -1.58 -3.95
N ILE A 92 -13.65 -1.69 -4.86
CA ILE A 92 -12.41 -2.45 -4.66
C ILE A 92 -11.60 -1.85 -3.51
N ILE A 93 -11.41 -0.53 -3.50
CA ILE A 93 -10.67 0.17 -2.44
C ILE A 93 -11.35 -0.05 -1.08
N LYS A 94 -12.67 0.13 -1.00
CA LYS A 94 -13.42 -0.09 0.24
C LYS A 94 -13.27 -1.52 0.77
N ARG A 95 -13.36 -2.52 -0.11
CA ARG A 95 -13.14 -3.92 0.29
C ARG A 95 -11.72 -4.15 0.77
N GLY A 96 -10.72 -3.60 0.07
CA GLY A 96 -9.33 -3.71 0.48
C GLY A 96 -9.06 -3.09 1.85
N LEU A 97 -9.58 -1.89 2.10
CA LEU A 97 -9.47 -1.24 3.42
C LEU A 97 -10.14 -2.06 4.50
N ASN A 98 -11.37 -2.56 4.27
CA ASN A 98 -12.07 -3.41 5.23
C ASN A 98 -11.33 -4.70 5.55
N GLN A 99 -10.73 -5.35 4.56
CA GLN A 99 -9.93 -6.56 4.77
C GLN A 99 -8.67 -6.28 5.59
N ASN A 100 -8.15 -5.06 5.55
CA ASN A 100 -6.96 -4.67 6.30
C ASN A 100 -7.26 -4.20 7.74
N LEU A 101 -8.53 -4.14 8.17
CA LEU A 101 -8.87 -3.88 9.57
C LEU A 101 -8.34 -4.96 10.51
N SER A 102 -8.16 -6.19 10.02
CA SER A 102 -7.60 -7.30 10.77
C SER A 102 -6.65 -8.15 9.91
N CYS A 103 -5.79 -8.90 10.55
CA CYS A 103 -4.90 -9.84 9.90
C CYS A 103 -5.00 -11.20 10.61
N SER A 104 -4.90 -12.29 9.85
CA SER A 104 -4.89 -13.64 10.43
C SER A 104 -3.76 -13.88 11.43
N ASN A 105 -2.72 -13.05 11.40
CA ASN A 105 -1.59 -13.11 12.33
C ASN A 105 -1.70 -12.10 13.48
N ASP A 106 -2.84 -11.45 13.67
CA ASP A 106 -3.06 -10.59 14.84
C ASP A 106 -3.24 -11.46 16.10
N PRO A 107 -2.76 -11.03 17.29
CA PRO A 107 -2.18 -9.71 17.55
C PRO A 107 -0.69 -9.56 17.19
N LEU A 108 0.02 -10.63 16.84
CA LEU A 108 1.46 -10.58 16.56
C LEU A 108 1.81 -9.64 15.41
N CYS A 109 0.94 -9.53 14.40
CA CYS A 109 1.18 -8.65 13.28
C CYS A 109 0.94 -7.18 13.66
N ILE A 110 -0.17 -6.86 14.34
CA ILE A 110 -0.52 -5.48 14.67
C ILE A 110 0.40 -4.87 15.71
N ASP A 111 0.87 -5.70 16.66
CA ASP A 111 1.75 -5.29 17.76
C ASP A 111 3.24 -5.37 17.39
N SER A 112 3.54 -5.78 16.15
CA SER A 112 4.94 -5.96 15.73
C SER A 112 5.70 -4.64 15.74
N GLU A 113 6.84 -4.67 16.43
CA GLU A 113 7.76 -3.54 16.46
C GLU A 113 8.68 -3.46 15.24
N GLY A 114 8.65 -4.42 14.35
CA GLY A 114 9.39 -4.43 13.09
C GLY A 114 9.32 -5.78 12.40
N GLN A 115 8.97 -5.80 11.14
CA GLN A 115 8.88 -6.96 10.29
C GLN A 115 9.58 -6.72 8.95
N GLY A 116 9.78 -7.80 8.20
CA GLY A 116 10.38 -7.73 6.88
C GLY A 116 11.86 -7.40 6.89
N THR A 117 12.36 -6.94 5.76
CA THR A 117 13.78 -6.63 5.54
C THR A 117 14.23 -5.50 6.47
N SER A 118 15.27 -5.77 7.24
CA SER A 118 15.83 -4.81 8.22
C SER A 118 14.84 -4.37 9.31
N SER A 119 13.78 -5.13 9.56
CA SER A 119 12.72 -4.79 10.52
C SER A 119 12.09 -3.40 10.29
N LEU A 120 11.95 -2.99 9.04
CA LEU A 120 11.48 -1.66 8.68
C LEU A 120 9.96 -1.53 8.63
N SER A 121 9.24 -2.62 8.36
CA SER A 121 7.79 -2.61 8.26
C SER A 121 7.14 -2.81 9.62
N HIS A 122 5.99 -2.14 9.84
CA HIS A 122 5.16 -2.27 11.02
C HIS A 122 3.81 -2.85 10.63
N ALA A 123 3.20 -3.64 11.54
CA ALA A 123 1.88 -4.22 11.30
C ALA A 123 1.68 -4.72 9.85
N ALA A 124 2.72 -5.26 9.23
CA ALA A 124 2.71 -5.73 7.85
C ALA A 124 3.39 -7.09 7.74
N CYS A 125 2.65 -8.09 7.28
CA CYS A 125 3.15 -9.44 7.01
C CYS A 125 2.60 -9.95 5.67
N PHE A 126 3.04 -11.13 5.23
CA PHE A 126 2.53 -11.73 3.97
C PHE A 126 1.02 -12.02 4.02
N GLY A 127 0.45 -12.21 5.21
CA GLY A 127 -1.00 -12.35 5.38
C GLY A 127 -1.77 -11.07 5.04
N CYS A 128 -1.22 -9.88 5.30
CA CYS A 128 -1.89 -8.59 5.03
C CYS A 128 -1.28 -7.81 3.88
N LEU A 129 -0.12 -7.18 4.05
CA LEU A 129 0.40 -6.18 3.09
C LEU A 129 1.64 -6.61 2.32
N MET A 130 2.48 -7.51 2.84
CA MET A 130 3.72 -7.87 2.13
C MET A 130 3.43 -8.56 0.81
N LEU A 131 4.18 -8.19 -0.21
CA LEU A 131 4.16 -8.74 -1.57
C LEU A 131 5.55 -9.29 -1.93
N PRO A 132 5.66 -10.13 -2.98
CA PRO A 132 6.94 -10.48 -3.55
C PRO A 132 7.72 -9.22 -3.98
N GLU A 133 9.05 -9.22 -3.77
CA GLU A 133 9.90 -8.07 -4.09
C GLU A 133 9.84 -7.61 -5.56
N ILE A 134 9.48 -8.51 -6.47
CA ILE A 134 9.33 -8.20 -7.91
C ILE A 134 8.14 -7.27 -8.19
N CYS A 135 7.17 -7.19 -7.28
CA CYS A 135 5.96 -6.37 -7.42
C CYS A 135 6.23 -4.92 -7.02
N CYS A 136 7.22 -4.70 -6.16
CA CYS A 136 7.51 -3.41 -5.56
C CYS A 136 8.63 -2.70 -6.33
N GLU A 137 8.38 -1.45 -6.75
CA GLU A 137 9.41 -0.63 -7.40
C GLU A 137 10.54 -0.28 -6.42
N ILE A 138 10.19 -0.20 -5.15
CA ILE A 138 11.11 0.19 -4.11
C ILE A 138 11.87 -1.03 -3.63
N ARG A 139 13.00 -1.23 -4.23
CA ARG A 139 14.00 -2.15 -3.70
C ARG A 139 14.49 -1.63 -2.33
N PRO A 140 14.99 -2.51 -1.45
CA PRO A 140 15.23 -2.21 -0.04
C PRO A 140 16.26 -1.08 0.16
N ILE A 141 15.90 0.12 -0.24
CA ILE A 141 16.65 1.34 -0.03
C ILE A 141 15.89 2.15 1.01
N LYS A 142 16.39 2.13 2.21
CA LYS A 142 16.17 3.02 3.37
C LYS A 142 14.74 3.46 3.75
N ASN A 143 13.68 3.30 2.92
CA ASN A 143 12.36 3.86 3.17
C ASN A 143 11.18 2.96 2.72
N SER A 144 11.37 1.66 2.55
CA SER A 144 10.29 0.75 2.13
C SER A 144 9.45 0.29 3.31
N TYR A 145 8.88 1.24 4.03
CA TYR A 145 8.00 0.94 5.14
C TYR A 145 6.61 0.56 4.65
N LEU A 146 6.10 -0.53 5.19
CA LEU A 146 4.70 -0.88 5.12
C LEU A 146 4.12 -0.82 6.54
N ASP A 147 2.97 -0.21 6.69
CA ASP A 147 2.26 -0.17 7.95
C ASP A 147 0.75 -0.19 7.71
N ARG A 148 0.12 -1.31 8.06
CA ARG A 148 -1.33 -1.48 7.98
C ARG A 148 -2.08 -0.51 8.88
N ASN A 149 -1.48 -0.09 9.97
CA ASN A 149 -2.07 0.86 10.90
C ASN A 149 -2.40 2.20 10.23
N LEU A 150 -1.60 2.62 9.24
CA LEU A 150 -1.87 3.84 8.47
C LEU A 150 -3.14 3.73 7.61
N LEU A 151 -3.51 2.50 7.19
CA LEU A 151 -4.72 2.25 6.40
C LEU A 151 -5.98 2.19 7.27
N ILE A 152 -5.87 1.70 8.49
CA ILE A 152 -7.00 1.59 9.43
C ILE A 152 -7.57 2.96 9.79
N ASP A 153 -6.72 3.99 9.82
CA ASP A 153 -7.11 5.35 10.17
C ASP A 153 -7.73 6.13 8.98
N ILE A 154 -7.81 5.53 7.79
CA ILE A 154 -8.47 6.16 6.63
C ILE A 154 -9.97 6.18 6.86
N ASP A 155 -10.54 7.39 6.87
CA ASP A 155 -11.99 7.58 6.95
C ASP A 155 -12.68 7.12 5.66
N GLN A 156 -13.35 5.99 5.74
CA GLN A 156 -14.00 5.37 4.58
C GLN A 156 -15.22 6.16 4.07
N GLU A 157 -15.84 6.98 4.90
CA GLU A 157 -16.98 7.81 4.50
C GLU A 157 -16.54 8.92 3.55
N ASN A 158 -15.33 9.44 3.73
CA ASN A 158 -14.76 10.49 2.88
C ASN A 158 -14.19 9.97 1.57
N ILE A 159 -13.96 8.67 1.39
CA ILE A 159 -13.45 8.11 0.13
C ILE A 159 -14.40 8.39 -1.03
N GLN A 160 -15.72 8.42 -0.80
CA GLN A 160 -16.71 8.77 -1.84
C GLN A 160 -16.48 10.15 -2.47
N SER A 161 -15.90 11.07 -1.73
CA SER A 161 -15.65 12.43 -2.25
C SER A 161 -14.56 12.49 -3.33
N PHE A 162 -13.68 11.49 -3.39
CA PHE A 162 -12.62 11.42 -4.39
C PHE A 162 -13.07 10.87 -5.75
N PHE A 163 -14.24 10.22 -5.81
CA PHE A 163 -14.77 9.60 -7.03
C PHE A 163 -15.97 10.35 -7.63
N LYS A 164 -16.31 11.51 -7.09
CA LYS A 164 -17.31 12.44 -7.63
C LYS A 164 -16.65 13.50 -8.48
#